data_50ef4873034cfa82f2540c662a68ea0d
#
_entry.id   50ef4873034cfa82f2540c662a68ea0d
#
_cell.length_a   1.000
_cell.length_b   1.000
_cell.length_c   1.000
_cell.angle_alpha   90.00
_cell.angle_beta   90.00
_cell.angle_gamma   90.00
#
_symmetry.space_group_name_H-M   'P 1'
#
loop_
_entity.id
_entity.type
_entity.pdbx_description
1 polymer ?
#
loop_
_entity_poly.entity_id
_entity_poly.type
_entity_poly.pdbx_seq_one_letter_code
_entity_poly.pdbx_strand_id
1 'polypeptide(L)'
;MKIRKYLLNDRAFTLIEMMIVLMIISILLLITVPNMSKNSSIAQERGCEATIDLLQAQVGAYFIENGELPLSLGVLKTEGYVTTIDCPDGTELILNGQGVVVKVND
;
A
#
# COMPACT_ATOMS: atom_id res chain seq x y z
N MET A 1 52.50 -12.49 -3.26
CA MET A 1 52.69 -11.58 -2.13
C MET A 1 51.54 -10.57 -2.00
N LYS A 2 51.30 -9.80 -3.04
CA LYS A 2 50.22 -8.82 -2.99
C LYS A 2 48.88 -9.47 -2.87
N ILE A 3 48.67 -10.59 -3.51
CA ILE A 3 47.41 -11.32 -3.46
C ILE A 3 47.12 -11.78 -2.04
N ARG A 4 48.13 -12.24 -1.35
CA ARG A 4 47.99 -12.66 0.05
C ARG A 4 47.56 -11.51 0.93
N LYS A 5 48.07 -10.33 0.66
CA LYS A 5 47.72 -9.13 1.41
C LYS A 5 46.26 -8.75 1.17
N TYR A 6 45.78 -8.89 -0.05
CA TYR A 6 44.37 -8.65 -0.37
C TYR A 6 43.47 -9.69 0.26
N LEU A 7 43.90 -10.94 0.29
CA LEU A 7 43.13 -12.01 0.91
C LEU A 7 42.95 -11.81 2.42
N LEU A 8 43.98 -11.25 3.05
CA LEU A 8 43.90 -10.93 4.46
C LEU A 8 42.90 -9.79 4.72
N ASN A 9 42.84 -8.83 3.80
CA ASN A 9 41.89 -7.72 3.88
C ASN A 9 40.47 -8.17 3.61
N ASP A 10 40.30 -9.27 2.89
CA ASP A 10 38.97 -9.80 2.58
C ASP A 10 38.27 -10.35 3.83
N ARG A 11 39.03 -10.65 4.88
CA ARG A 11 38.45 -11.18 6.12
C ARG A 11 37.70 -10.12 6.91
N ALA A 12 38.10 -8.87 6.71
CA ALA A 12 37.45 -7.74 7.37
C ALA A 12 37.35 -6.63 6.36
N PHE A 13 36.17 -6.05 6.21
CA PHE A 13 35.99 -4.91 5.34
C PHE A 13 36.85 -3.75 5.85
N THR A 14 37.50 -3.08 4.92
CA THR A 14 38.25 -1.89 5.29
C THR A 14 37.30 -0.74 5.56
N LEU A 15 37.77 0.22 6.33
CA LEU A 15 36.98 1.40 6.65
C LEU A 15 36.54 2.15 5.39
N ILE A 16 37.51 2.32 4.45
CA ILE A 16 37.21 3.04 3.21
C ILE A 16 36.23 2.28 2.33
N GLU A 17 36.27 0.96 2.36
CA GLU A 17 35.37 0.13 1.60
C GLU A 17 33.92 0.33 2.09
N MET A 18 33.70 0.35 3.38
CA MET A 18 32.38 0.61 3.95
C MET A 18 31.94 2.04 3.68
N MET A 19 32.86 3.00 3.70
CA MET A 19 32.53 4.38 3.39
C MET A 19 32.03 4.54 1.96
N ILE A 20 32.69 3.84 1.03
CA ILE A 20 32.27 3.87 -0.38
C ILE A 20 30.89 3.25 -0.54
N VAL A 21 30.63 2.14 0.12
CA VAL A 21 29.32 1.47 0.06
C VAL A 21 28.21 2.40 0.58
N LEU A 22 28.44 3.03 1.72
CA LEU A 22 27.47 3.95 2.30
C LEU A 22 27.24 5.15 1.39
N MET A 23 28.30 5.65 0.74
CA MET A 23 28.17 6.76 -0.19
C MET A 23 27.31 6.39 -1.38
N ILE A 24 27.53 5.22 -1.96
CA ILE A 24 26.74 4.74 -3.10
C ILE A 24 25.28 4.58 -2.73
N ILE A 25 25.01 3.97 -1.59
CA ILE A 25 23.64 3.77 -1.09
C ILE A 25 22.95 5.12 -0.89
N SER A 26 23.66 6.09 -0.34
CA SER A 26 23.12 7.43 -0.10
C SER A 26 22.74 8.12 -1.39
N ILE A 27 23.59 8.03 -2.41
CA ILE A 27 23.31 8.62 -3.71
C ILE A 27 22.08 7.98 -4.35
N LEU A 28 22.00 6.66 -4.30
CA LEU A 28 20.85 5.94 -4.86
C LEU A 28 19.56 6.30 -4.16
N LEU A 29 19.60 6.46 -2.84
CA LEU A 29 18.41 6.86 -2.07
C LEU A 29 17.97 8.28 -2.44
N LEU A 30 18.91 9.19 -2.67
CA LEU A 30 18.58 10.55 -3.07
C LEU A 30 17.86 10.59 -4.42
N ILE A 31 18.21 9.68 -5.30
CA ILE A 31 17.58 9.61 -6.62
C ILE A 31 16.17 9.00 -6.52
N THR A 32 15.97 8.01 -5.68
CA THR A 32 14.71 7.27 -5.59
C THR A 32 13.64 7.96 -4.76
N VAL A 33 14.03 8.68 -3.71
CA VAL A 33 13.07 9.29 -2.78
C VAL A 33 12.07 10.23 -3.46
N PRO A 34 12.48 11.15 -4.36
CA PRO A 34 11.51 12.03 -5.03
C PRO A 34 10.51 11.25 -5.87
N ASN A 35 10.95 10.17 -6.52
CA ASN A 35 10.07 9.33 -7.32
C ASN A 35 9.10 8.54 -6.46
N MET A 36 9.52 8.13 -5.26
CA MET A 36 8.66 7.40 -4.34
C MET A 36 7.47 8.22 -3.87
N SER A 37 7.66 9.51 -3.68
CA SER A 37 6.58 10.39 -3.27
C SER A 37 5.45 10.42 -4.30
N LYS A 38 5.79 10.50 -5.57
CA LYS A 38 4.82 10.47 -6.66
C LYS A 38 4.20 9.09 -6.82
N ASN A 39 5.03 8.05 -6.70
CA ASN A 39 4.55 6.67 -6.79
C ASN A 39 3.61 6.32 -5.64
N SER A 40 3.85 6.88 -4.46
CA SER A 40 3.00 6.66 -3.30
C SER A 40 1.60 7.23 -3.56
N SER A 41 1.52 8.40 -4.18
CA SER A 41 0.23 9.01 -4.53
C SER A 41 -0.54 8.13 -5.51
N ILE A 42 0.14 7.62 -6.53
CA ILE A 42 -0.46 6.71 -7.52
C ILE A 42 -0.90 5.41 -6.85
N ALA A 43 -0.08 4.87 -5.95
CA ALA A 43 -0.40 3.65 -5.23
C ALA A 43 -1.63 3.82 -4.35
N GLN A 44 -1.78 4.97 -3.70
CA GLN A 44 -2.96 5.25 -2.88
C GLN A 44 -4.23 5.36 -3.73
N GLU A 45 -4.11 5.97 -4.90
CA GLU A 45 -5.24 6.07 -5.83
C GLU A 45 -5.67 4.69 -6.31
N ARG A 46 -4.72 3.85 -6.68
CA ARG A 46 -5.01 2.47 -7.09
C ARG A 46 -5.54 1.64 -5.94
N GLY A 47 -5.02 1.88 -4.74
CA GLY A 47 -5.51 1.24 -3.53
C GLY A 47 -6.94 1.59 -3.23
N CYS A 48 -7.34 2.84 -3.49
CA CYS A 48 -8.72 3.27 -3.31
C CYS A 48 -9.64 2.55 -4.29
N GLU A 49 -9.25 2.43 -5.56
CA GLU A 49 -10.03 1.67 -6.54
C GLU A 49 -10.20 0.22 -6.13
N ALA A 50 -9.12 -0.40 -5.66
CA ALA A 50 -9.16 -1.80 -5.20
C ALA A 50 -10.06 -1.95 -3.98
N THR A 51 -10.05 -0.98 -3.07
CA THR A 51 -10.91 -0.99 -1.90
C THR A 51 -12.37 -0.89 -2.30
N ILE A 52 -12.69 -0.03 -3.27
CA ILE A 52 -14.05 0.10 -3.78
C ILE A 52 -14.52 -1.23 -4.39
N ASP A 53 -13.67 -1.88 -5.18
CA ASP A 53 -14.00 -3.16 -5.79
C ASP A 53 -14.23 -4.25 -4.73
N LEU A 54 -13.40 -4.27 -3.69
CA LEU A 54 -13.54 -5.21 -2.59
C LEU A 54 -14.86 -4.99 -1.85
N LEU A 55 -15.16 -3.74 -1.51
CA LEU A 55 -16.40 -3.41 -0.82
C LEU A 55 -17.61 -3.75 -1.68
N GLN A 56 -17.54 -3.49 -2.98
CA GLN A 56 -18.62 -3.83 -3.89
C GLN A 56 -18.87 -5.33 -3.92
N ALA A 57 -17.81 -6.14 -3.90
CA ALA A 57 -17.91 -7.59 -3.86
C ALA A 57 -18.58 -8.04 -2.55
N GLN A 58 -18.25 -7.39 -1.44
CA GLN A 58 -18.84 -7.75 -0.15
C GLN A 58 -20.31 -7.31 -0.05
N VAL A 59 -20.68 -6.22 -0.70
CA VAL A 59 -22.08 -5.83 -0.82
C VAL A 59 -22.86 -6.94 -1.52
N GLY A 60 -22.31 -7.50 -2.59
CA GLY A 60 -22.91 -8.62 -3.29
C GLY A 60 -23.04 -9.86 -2.43
N ALA A 61 -21.98 -10.17 -1.64
CA ALA A 61 -22.02 -11.31 -0.73
C ALA A 61 -23.11 -11.14 0.34
N TYR A 62 -23.22 -9.94 0.89
CA TYR A 62 -24.25 -9.64 1.87
C TYR A 62 -25.65 -9.84 1.28
N PHE A 63 -25.83 -9.34 0.05
CA PHE A 63 -27.09 -9.50 -0.64
C PHE A 63 -27.48 -10.98 -0.82
N ILE A 64 -26.51 -11.80 -1.20
CA ILE A 64 -26.75 -13.23 -1.40
C ILE A 64 -27.14 -13.91 -0.09
N GLU A 65 -26.43 -13.57 0.99
CA GLU A 65 -26.69 -14.21 2.29
C GLU A 65 -27.98 -13.73 2.97
N ASN A 66 -28.32 -12.47 2.81
CA ASN A 66 -29.42 -11.86 3.57
C ASN A 66 -30.64 -11.55 2.71
N GLY A 67 -30.54 -11.66 1.40
CA GLY A 67 -31.65 -11.40 0.49
C GLY A 67 -31.96 -9.93 0.27
N GLU A 68 -31.17 -9.03 0.85
CA GLU A 68 -31.35 -7.58 0.69
C GLU A 68 -30.02 -6.87 0.78
N LEU A 69 -29.97 -5.66 0.24
CA LEU A 69 -28.75 -4.87 0.28
C LEU A 69 -28.50 -4.33 1.70
N PRO A 70 -27.24 -4.16 2.10
CA PRO A 70 -26.97 -3.54 3.39
C PRO A 70 -27.40 -2.07 3.39
N LEU A 71 -27.79 -1.57 4.54
CA LEU A 71 -28.24 -0.18 4.68
C LEU A 71 -27.09 0.81 4.49
N SER A 72 -25.88 0.38 4.84
CA SER A 72 -24.69 1.21 4.72
C SER A 72 -23.45 0.33 4.73
N LEU A 73 -22.30 0.91 4.41
CA LEU A 73 -21.02 0.18 4.49
C LEU A 73 -20.68 -0.17 5.94
N GLY A 74 -21.16 0.61 6.90
CA GLY A 74 -20.95 0.31 8.31
C GLY A 74 -21.54 -1.03 8.73
N VAL A 75 -22.62 -1.47 8.08
CA VAL A 75 -23.22 -2.78 8.34
C VAL A 75 -22.25 -3.88 7.97
N LEU A 76 -21.54 -3.76 6.85
CA LEU A 76 -20.55 -4.74 6.42
C LEU A 76 -19.43 -4.86 7.45
N LYS A 77 -19.00 -3.74 8.00
CA LYS A 77 -17.95 -3.74 9.02
C LYS A 77 -18.44 -4.38 10.31
N THR A 78 -19.63 -4.03 10.74
CA THR A 78 -20.24 -4.56 11.97
C THR A 78 -20.46 -6.07 11.88
N GLU A 79 -20.89 -6.55 10.71
CA GLU A 79 -21.17 -7.96 10.48
C GLU A 79 -19.92 -8.78 10.17
N GLY A 80 -18.74 -8.13 10.08
CA GLY A 80 -17.49 -8.83 9.88
C GLY A 80 -17.13 -9.15 8.43
N TYR A 81 -17.86 -8.61 7.46
CA TYR A 81 -17.52 -8.82 6.04
C TYR A 81 -16.26 -8.09 5.64
N VAL A 82 -15.99 -6.94 6.25
CA VAL A 82 -14.80 -6.14 5.96
C VAL A 82 -14.22 -5.59 7.25
N THR A 83 -12.96 -5.23 7.21
CA THR A 83 -12.27 -4.63 8.36
C THR A 83 -12.20 -3.12 8.27
N THR A 84 -12.28 -2.57 7.06
CA THR A 84 -12.24 -1.14 6.83
C THR A 84 -13.22 -0.78 5.71
N ILE A 85 -13.76 0.42 5.79
CA ILE A 85 -14.72 0.92 4.80
C ILE A 85 -14.24 2.21 4.16
N ASP A 86 -12.99 2.60 4.39
CA ASP A 86 -12.39 3.80 3.81
C ASP A 86 -11.24 3.44 2.91
N CYS A 87 -10.91 4.35 1.99
CA CYS A 87 -9.73 4.19 1.16
C CYS A 87 -8.44 4.33 1.98
N PRO A 88 -7.32 3.74 1.50
CA PRO A 88 -6.05 3.88 2.21
C PRO A 88 -5.58 5.32 2.41
N ASP A 89 -6.02 6.23 1.53
CA ASP A 89 -5.65 7.65 1.63
C ASP A 89 -6.58 8.44 2.55
N GLY A 90 -7.54 7.77 3.20
CA GLY A 90 -8.48 8.40 4.11
C GLY A 90 -9.77 8.87 3.47
N THR A 91 -9.94 8.70 2.16
CA THR A 91 -11.16 9.08 1.47
C THR A 91 -12.33 8.23 1.99
N GLU A 92 -13.40 8.89 2.42
CA GLU A 92 -14.57 8.19 2.89
C GLU A 92 -15.41 7.64 1.73
N LEU A 93 -15.94 6.44 1.92
CA LEU A 93 -16.77 5.77 0.95
C LEU A 93 -18.16 5.57 1.54
N ILE A 94 -19.17 5.61 0.67
CA ILE A 94 -20.56 5.35 1.08
C ILE A 94 -21.20 4.41 0.07
N LEU A 95 -22.28 3.81 0.51
CA LEU A 95 -23.13 2.97 -0.34
C LEU A 95 -24.32 3.81 -0.77
N ASN A 96 -24.52 3.97 -2.08
CA ASN A 96 -25.65 4.73 -2.55
C ASN A 96 -26.94 3.87 -2.54
N GLY A 97 -28.06 4.48 -2.86
CA GLY A 97 -29.34 3.78 -2.83
C GLY A 97 -29.49 2.65 -3.84
N GLN A 98 -28.55 2.55 -4.77
CA GLN A 98 -28.56 1.51 -5.80
C GLN A 98 -27.63 0.35 -5.46
N GLY A 99 -26.98 0.40 -4.31
CA GLY A 99 -26.06 -0.64 -3.90
C GLY A 99 -24.66 -0.51 -4.49
N VAL A 100 -24.29 0.68 -4.94
CA VAL A 100 -22.97 0.94 -5.52
C VAL A 100 -22.12 1.71 -4.52
N VAL A 101 -20.88 1.27 -4.35
CA VAL A 101 -19.91 1.94 -3.47
C VAL A 101 -19.33 3.15 -4.21
N VAL A 102 -19.45 4.32 -3.61
CA VAL A 102 -18.97 5.57 -4.21
C VAL A 102 -18.24 6.39 -3.16
N LYS A 103 -17.44 7.35 -3.64
CA LYS A 103 -16.76 8.30 -2.75
C LYS A 103 -17.76 9.35 -2.28
N VAL A 104 -17.59 9.78 -1.03
CA VAL A 104 -18.49 10.76 -0.43
C VAL A 104 -18.54 12.07 -1.22
N ASN A 105 -17.40 12.47 -1.78
CA ASN A 105 -17.29 13.78 -2.46
C ASN A 105 -17.53 13.71 -3.98
N ASP A 106 -18.02 12.63 -4.48
CA ASP A 106 -18.33 12.50 -5.92
C ASP A 106 -19.77 12.89 -6.24
#